data_d9d4ed755a0f2804d2b7e07d1af1b0a0
#
_entry.id   d9d4ed755a0f2804d2b7e07d1af1b0a0
#
_cell.length_a   1.000
_cell.length_b   1.000
_cell.length_c   1.000
_cell.angle_alpha   90.00
_cell.angle_beta   90.00
_cell.angle_gamma   90.00
#
_symmetry.space_group_name_H-M   'P 1'
#
loop_
_entity.id
_entity.type
_entity.pdbx_description
1 polymer ?
#
loop_
_entity_poly.entity_id
_entity_poly.type
_entity_poly.pdbx_seq_one_letter_code
_entity_poly.pdbx_strand_id
1 'polypeptide(L)'
;MIIDCHNHVGADLMFYLHGDFPYAQHLVAMTREGRALGVSKWVVFPFVVPIVFKIEALKRGEIIFDGTGLEKVPYAFENRRLMKEIYEFFPDEGKDCLPFAMLDPMREQAAQIKELRKLRGEYKFYGLKLQTTMIQSFIKTLGNEGRGFVELAAEWDIPFLIHSSVGEQDPWAQASDILDVAEKFPHVRFCLAHSCRYDKECLDRVNALPNTWFDCSAHCIHCDGAVADMPYIAERKRRFDSDYTNPARVIADLAAAYPTKFMWGSDSPFYSYVGMLGEKRLALISTYAKEVAALKANKPEVVDRIANRNIRAWLKLKDESLLADQ
;
A
#
# COMPACT_ATOMS: atom_id res chain seq x y z
N MET A 1 7.97 18.77 5.83
CA MET A 1 6.94 18.16 4.92
C MET A 1 6.68 16.75 5.39
N ILE A 2 5.41 16.30 5.43
CA ILE A 2 5.05 14.91 5.73
C ILE A 2 4.36 14.35 4.50
N ILE A 3 4.89 13.28 3.95
CA ILE A 3 4.29 12.48 2.87
C ILE A 3 3.77 11.19 3.50
N ASP A 4 2.50 10.87 3.29
CA ASP A 4 1.92 9.59 3.65
C ASP A 4 2.05 8.65 2.46
N CYS A 5 2.87 7.59 2.59
CA CYS A 5 3.20 6.76 1.44
C CYS A 5 2.22 5.60 1.19
N HIS A 6 1.08 5.51 1.93
CA HIS A 6 0.19 4.36 1.81
C HIS A 6 -1.27 4.73 2.13
N ASN A 7 -2.09 4.91 1.09
CA ASN A 7 -3.49 5.28 1.25
C ASN A 7 -4.38 4.65 0.17
N HIS A 8 -5.56 4.19 0.55
CA HIS A 8 -6.56 3.66 -0.36
C HIS A 8 -7.72 4.64 -0.55
N VAL A 9 -8.19 4.80 -1.78
CA VAL A 9 -9.36 5.61 -2.13
C VAL A 9 -10.30 4.79 -3.00
N GLY A 10 -11.60 4.84 -2.70
CA GLY A 10 -12.63 4.08 -3.41
C GLY A 10 -13.58 3.37 -2.45
N ALA A 11 -14.13 2.25 -2.88
CA ALA A 11 -15.05 1.45 -2.08
C ALA A 11 -14.88 -0.04 -2.38
N ASP A 12 -15.07 -0.85 -1.34
CA ASP A 12 -15.21 -2.30 -1.41
C ASP A 12 -16.64 -2.68 -1.04
N LEU A 13 -17.41 -3.07 -2.03
CA LEU A 13 -18.82 -3.41 -1.83
C LEU A 13 -18.99 -4.72 -1.06
N MET A 14 -18.03 -5.65 -1.15
CA MET A 14 -18.09 -6.89 -0.39
C MET A 14 -17.91 -6.64 1.10
N PHE A 15 -16.96 -5.77 1.48
CA PHE A 15 -16.80 -5.35 2.87
C PHE A 15 -18.10 -4.73 3.40
N TYR A 16 -18.72 -3.84 2.63
CA TYR A 16 -19.99 -3.24 3.00
C TYR A 16 -21.09 -4.30 3.23
N LEU A 17 -21.24 -5.25 2.32
CA LEU A 17 -22.27 -6.30 2.40
C LEU A 17 -22.01 -7.32 3.52
N HIS A 18 -20.76 -7.59 3.83
CA HIS A 18 -20.39 -8.47 4.96
C HIS A 18 -20.47 -7.75 6.32
N GLY A 19 -20.63 -6.43 6.32
CA GLY A 19 -20.56 -5.62 7.54
C GLY A 19 -19.14 -5.47 8.07
N ASP A 20 -18.13 -5.58 7.20
CA ASP A 20 -16.73 -5.33 7.50
C ASP A 20 -16.39 -3.84 7.36
N PHE A 21 -15.32 -3.40 8.00
CA PHE A 21 -14.85 -2.03 7.98
C PHE A 21 -13.32 -1.98 7.86
N PRO A 22 -12.77 -1.02 7.12
CA PRO A 22 -13.40 0.05 6.35
C PRO A 22 -13.86 -0.45 4.96
N TYR A 23 -15.00 0.04 4.49
CA TYR A 23 -15.54 -0.34 3.17
C TYR A 23 -15.46 0.78 2.13
N ALA A 24 -15.13 2.02 2.52
CA ALA A 24 -14.97 3.12 1.57
C ALA A 24 -14.12 4.26 2.14
N GLN A 25 -13.44 4.99 1.25
CA GLN A 25 -12.80 6.26 1.55
C GLN A 25 -12.84 7.18 0.34
N HIS A 26 -13.23 8.44 0.55
CA HIS A 26 -13.27 9.47 -0.45
C HIS A 26 -12.00 10.35 -0.40
N LEU A 27 -11.45 10.70 -1.56
CA LEU A 27 -10.22 11.50 -1.68
C LEU A 27 -10.24 12.79 -0.84
N VAL A 28 -11.32 13.58 -0.96
CA VAL A 28 -11.46 14.87 -0.27
C VAL A 28 -11.51 14.71 1.25
N ALA A 29 -12.19 13.67 1.76
CA ALA A 29 -12.26 13.42 3.20
C ALA A 29 -10.87 13.08 3.75
N MET A 30 -10.15 12.17 3.09
CA MET A 30 -8.80 11.74 3.46
C MET A 30 -7.81 12.93 3.47
N THR A 31 -7.75 13.70 2.37
CA THR A 31 -6.81 14.82 2.26
C THR A 31 -7.12 15.94 3.24
N ARG A 32 -8.42 16.22 3.49
CA ARG A 32 -8.84 17.22 4.49
C ARG A 32 -8.41 16.83 5.90
N GLU A 33 -8.67 15.60 6.30
CA GLU A 33 -8.25 15.08 7.60
C GLU A 33 -6.73 15.10 7.73
N GLY A 34 -6.00 14.60 6.74
CA GLY A 34 -4.55 14.58 6.75
C GLY A 34 -3.92 15.97 6.80
N ARG A 35 -4.46 16.96 6.05
CA ARG A 35 -3.99 18.35 6.13
C ARG A 35 -4.18 18.95 7.52
N ALA A 36 -5.33 18.68 8.16
CA ALA A 36 -5.56 19.11 9.54
C ALA A 36 -4.55 18.51 10.52
N LEU A 37 -3.99 17.35 10.20
CA LEU A 37 -2.95 16.68 10.97
C LEU A 37 -1.53 17.03 10.49
N GLY A 38 -1.38 17.91 9.49
CA GLY A 38 -0.09 18.38 8.97
C GLY A 38 0.58 17.46 7.95
N VAL A 39 -0.16 16.51 7.36
CA VAL A 39 0.26 15.76 6.19
C VAL A 39 0.13 16.65 4.95
N SER A 40 1.11 16.58 4.06
CA SER A 40 1.22 17.49 2.90
C SER A 40 1.02 16.80 1.55
N LYS A 41 1.39 15.51 1.43
CA LYS A 41 1.24 14.73 0.21
C LYS A 41 0.85 13.29 0.54
N TRP A 42 0.22 12.62 -0.41
CA TRP A 42 -0.31 11.25 -0.26
C TRP A 42 0.02 10.38 -1.45
N VAL A 43 0.64 9.23 -1.22
CA VAL A 43 0.61 8.14 -2.20
C VAL A 43 -0.75 7.47 -2.09
N VAL A 44 -1.48 7.40 -3.20
CA VAL A 44 -2.87 6.93 -3.23
C VAL A 44 -3.06 5.85 -4.29
N PHE A 45 -3.82 4.84 -3.96
CA PHE A 45 -4.20 3.77 -4.89
C PHE A 45 -5.64 3.33 -4.64
N PRO A 46 -6.27 2.62 -5.59
CA PRO A 46 -7.64 2.14 -5.43
C PRO A 46 -7.81 1.20 -4.24
N PHE A 47 -9.03 1.07 -3.77
CA PHE A 47 -9.40 -0.08 -2.96
C PHE A 47 -9.19 -1.37 -3.74
N VAL A 48 -8.92 -2.45 -3.02
CA VAL A 48 -8.86 -3.79 -3.60
C VAL A 48 -10.29 -4.26 -3.84
N VAL A 49 -10.60 -4.70 -5.05
CA VAL A 49 -11.92 -5.22 -5.39
C VAL A 49 -11.79 -6.68 -5.84
N PRO A 50 -11.97 -7.64 -4.91
CA PRO A 50 -11.78 -9.06 -5.23
C PRO A 50 -12.97 -9.66 -5.99
N ILE A 51 -14.18 -9.15 -5.75
CA ILE A 51 -15.42 -9.67 -6.32
C ILE A 51 -16.30 -8.51 -6.73
N VAL A 52 -17.01 -8.71 -7.82
CA VAL A 52 -17.90 -7.71 -8.39
C VAL A 52 -19.21 -8.31 -8.85
N PHE A 53 -20.18 -7.47 -9.02
CA PHE A 53 -21.49 -7.83 -9.53
C PHE A 53 -21.50 -7.79 -11.06
N LYS A 54 -22.36 -8.58 -11.67
CA LYS A 54 -22.74 -8.37 -13.07
C LYS A 54 -23.50 -7.04 -13.17
N ILE A 55 -22.84 -6.04 -13.73
CA ILE A 55 -23.40 -4.68 -13.85
C ILE A 55 -24.74 -4.67 -14.60
N GLU A 56 -24.85 -5.42 -15.67
CA GLU A 56 -26.10 -5.46 -16.47
C GLU A 56 -27.25 -6.13 -15.73
N ALA A 57 -26.96 -7.06 -14.82
CA ALA A 57 -27.97 -7.63 -13.93
C ALA A 57 -28.35 -6.62 -12.84
N LEU A 58 -27.35 -5.96 -12.22
CA LEU A 58 -27.58 -4.95 -11.20
C LEU A 58 -28.44 -3.77 -11.70
N LYS A 59 -28.23 -3.32 -12.95
CA LYS A 59 -29.07 -2.31 -13.60
C LYS A 59 -30.55 -2.70 -13.71
N ARG A 60 -30.83 -4.00 -13.74
CA ARG A 60 -32.21 -4.53 -13.73
C ARG A 60 -32.73 -4.85 -12.33
N GLY A 61 -31.98 -4.51 -11.27
CA GLY A 61 -32.31 -4.81 -9.89
C GLY A 61 -32.01 -6.26 -9.48
N GLU A 62 -31.24 -7.01 -10.28
CA GLU A 62 -30.81 -8.37 -9.99
C GLU A 62 -29.40 -8.35 -9.38
N ILE A 63 -29.20 -9.07 -8.26
CA ILE A 63 -27.89 -9.21 -7.65
C ILE A 63 -27.27 -10.54 -8.10
N ILE A 64 -26.36 -10.46 -9.04
CA ILE A 64 -25.60 -11.62 -9.53
C ILE A 64 -24.12 -11.33 -9.34
N PHE A 65 -23.44 -12.18 -8.56
CA PHE A 65 -22.00 -12.12 -8.41
C PHE A 65 -21.32 -12.67 -9.66
N ASP A 66 -20.31 -11.95 -10.13
CA ASP A 66 -19.45 -12.37 -11.22
C ASP A 66 -18.00 -12.42 -10.70
N GLY A 67 -17.49 -13.62 -10.49
CA GLY A 67 -16.12 -13.84 -10.03
C GLY A 67 -15.03 -13.41 -11.03
N THR A 68 -15.43 -12.94 -12.23
CA THR A 68 -14.52 -12.37 -13.22
C THR A 68 -14.31 -10.86 -13.09
N GLY A 69 -15.06 -10.24 -12.17
CA GLY A 69 -14.94 -8.80 -11.92
C GLY A 69 -15.93 -7.95 -12.74
N LEU A 70 -16.02 -6.65 -12.38
CA LEU A 70 -16.76 -5.62 -13.14
C LEU A 70 -16.26 -5.50 -14.57
N GLU A 71 -14.99 -5.78 -14.76
CA GLU A 71 -14.32 -5.76 -16.04
C GLU A 71 -13.56 -7.06 -16.30
N LYS A 72 -13.41 -7.40 -17.56
CA LYS A 72 -12.56 -8.53 -17.97
C LYS A 72 -11.08 -8.31 -17.67
N VAL A 73 -10.68 -7.05 -17.50
CA VAL A 73 -9.30 -6.66 -17.22
C VAL A 73 -9.21 -6.18 -15.76
N PRO A 74 -8.49 -6.90 -14.90
CA PRO A 74 -8.36 -6.53 -13.50
C PRO A 74 -7.89 -5.08 -13.32
N TYR A 75 -8.55 -4.36 -12.39
CA TYR A 75 -8.26 -2.98 -12.02
C TYR A 75 -8.35 -1.90 -13.11
N ALA A 76 -8.80 -2.21 -14.32
CA ALA A 76 -8.90 -1.20 -15.37
C ALA A 76 -9.89 -0.09 -15.00
N PHE A 77 -11.03 -0.46 -14.39
CA PHE A 77 -12.04 0.50 -13.93
C PHE A 77 -11.54 1.29 -12.70
N GLU A 78 -11.05 0.61 -11.67
CA GLU A 78 -10.62 1.22 -10.40
C GLU A 78 -9.46 2.20 -10.62
N ASN A 79 -8.48 1.82 -11.41
CA ASN A 79 -7.36 2.69 -11.77
C ASN A 79 -7.85 3.94 -12.49
N ARG A 80 -8.71 3.80 -13.49
CA ARG A 80 -9.25 4.94 -14.25
C ARG A 80 -10.13 5.82 -13.39
N ARG A 81 -10.96 5.22 -12.51
CA ARG A 81 -11.82 5.94 -11.58
C ARG A 81 -10.99 6.81 -10.63
N LEU A 82 -9.90 6.26 -10.06
CA LEU A 82 -8.99 6.99 -9.19
C LEU A 82 -8.34 8.17 -9.92
N MET A 83 -7.83 7.94 -11.16
CA MET A 83 -7.20 9.01 -11.94
C MET A 83 -8.19 10.15 -12.23
N LYS A 84 -9.43 9.82 -12.60
CA LYS A 84 -10.48 10.84 -12.79
C LYS A 84 -10.79 11.59 -11.49
N GLU A 85 -10.85 10.90 -10.37
CA GLU A 85 -11.09 11.54 -9.08
C GLU A 85 -10.01 12.56 -8.74
N ILE A 86 -8.74 12.21 -8.98
CA ILE A 86 -7.58 13.07 -8.69
C ILE A 86 -7.47 14.23 -9.70
N TYR A 87 -7.60 13.96 -11.00
CA TYR A 87 -7.24 14.92 -12.04
C TYR A 87 -8.42 15.69 -12.63
N GLU A 88 -9.65 15.14 -12.54
CA GLU A 88 -10.83 15.74 -13.19
C GLU A 88 -11.87 16.21 -12.18
N PHE A 89 -12.17 15.40 -11.15
CA PHE A 89 -13.29 15.70 -10.24
C PHE A 89 -12.87 16.59 -9.07
N PHE A 90 -11.67 16.36 -8.52
CA PHE A 90 -11.14 17.08 -7.35
C PHE A 90 -9.70 17.51 -7.56
N PRO A 91 -9.38 18.31 -8.60
CA PRO A 91 -7.99 18.66 -8.94
C PRO A 91 -7.29 19.48 -7.86
N ASP A 92 -8.02 20.25 -7.05
CA ASP A 92 -7.44 21.05 -5.95
C ASP A 92 -6.92 20.16 -4.80
N GLU A 93 -7.61 19.10 -4.50
CA GLU A 93 -7.15 18.08 -3.53
C GLU A 93 -6.14 17.14 -4.18
N GLY A 94 -6.36 16.79 -5.43
CA GLY A 94 -5.57 15.83 -6.19
C GLY A 94 -4.15 16.28 -6.51
N LYS A 95 -3.88 17.59 -6.56
CA LYS A 95 -2.52 18.12 -6.84
C LYS A 95 -1.44 17.68 -5.85
N ASP A 96 -1.83 17.33 -4.63
CA ASP A 96 -0.93 16.84 -3.59
C ASP A 96 -0.89 15.29 -3.54
N CYS A 97 -1.64 14.61 -4.42
CA CYS A 97 -1.68 13.17 -4.50
C CYS A 97 -0.66 12.62 -5.51
N LEU A 98 -0.10 11.48 -5.15
CA LEU A 98 0.86 10.72 -5.95
C LEU A 98 0.22 9.35 -6.27
N PRO A 99 -0.65 9.27 -7.30
CA PRO A 99 -1.40 8.05 -7.57
C PRO A 99 -0.52 6.91 -8.03
N PHE A 100 -0.89 5.70 -7.59
CA PHE A 100 -0.36 4.43 -8.06
C PHE A 100 -1.48 3.66 -8.76
N ALA A 101 -1.14 2.91 -9.79
CA ALA A 101 -2.07 1.99 -10.43
C ALA A 101 -1.95 0.59 -9.80
N MET A 102 -3.09 -0.06 -9.55
CA MET A 102 -3.12 -1.45 -9.09
C MET A 102 -3.07 -2.43 -10.25
N LEU A 103 -2.59 -3.65 -9.97
CA LEU A 103 -2.56 -4.75 -10.92
C LEU A 103 -2.69 -6.12 -10.22
N ASP A 104 -3.07 -7.13 -10.99
CA ASP A 104 -3.06 -8.54 -10.62
C ASP A 104 -1.93 -9.25 -11.36
N PRO A 105 -0.93 -9.82 -10.68
CA PRO A 105 0.23 -10.41 -11.36
C PRO A 105 -0.08 -11.74 -12.07
N MET A 106 -1.23 -12.38 -11.80
CA MET A 106 -1.56 -13.69 -12.35
C MET A 106 -2.55 -13.67 -13.52
N ARG A 107 -3.51 -12.71 -13.51
CA ARG A 107 -4.65 -12.75 -14.44
C ARG A 107 -4.52 -11.71 -15.54
N GLU A 108 -4.92 -12.07 -16.77
CA GLU A 108 -5.08 -11.14 -17.92
C GLU A 108 -3.89 -10.16 -18.09
N GLN A 109 -2.67 -10.62 -17.90
CA GLN A 109 -1.46 -9.78 -17.82
C GLN A 109 -1.28 -8.90 -19.05
N ALA A 110 -1.39 -9.47 -20.26
CA ALA A 110 -1.24 -8.71 -21.51
C ALA A 110 -2.30 -7.61 -21.66
N ALA A 111 -3.54 -7.90 -21.25
CA ALA A 111 -4.64 -6.94 -21.29
C ALA A 111 -4.42 -5.82 -20.26
N GLN A 112 -3.98 -6.14 -19.04
CA GLN A 112 -3.63 -5.16 -18.02
C GLN A 112 -2.48 -4.26 -18.48
N ILE A 113 -1.40 -4.80 -19.04
CA ILE A 113 -0.26 -4.01 -19.55
C ILE A 113 -0.75 -3.03 -20.63
N LYS A 114 -1.62 -3.47 -21.53
CA LYS A 114 -2.23 -2.59 -22.55
C LYS A 114 -3.02 -1.45 -21.92
N GLU A 115 -3.88 -1.75 -20.94
CA GLU A 115 -4.66 -0.70 -20.23
C GLU A 115 -3.78 0.22 -19.40
N LEU A 116 -2.75 -0.28 -18.73
CA LEU A 116 -1.79 0.55 -17.99
C LEU A 116 -1.03 1.51 -18.93
N ARG A 117 -0.61 1.04 -20.12
CA ARG A 117 0.01 1.92 -21.14
C ARG A 117 -0.95 3.01 -21.62
N LYS A 118 -2.22 2.65 -21.88
CA LYS A 118 -3.26 3.62 -22.24
C LYS A 118 -3.48 4.63 -21.12
N LEU A 119 -3.64 4.16 -19.87
CA LEU A 119 -3.81 5.01 -18.71
C LEU A 119 -2.63 5.97 -18.52
N ARG A 120 -1.39 5.49 -18.72
CA ARG A 120 -0.16 6.30 -18.61
C ARG A 120 -0.10 7.41 -19.66
N GLY A 121 -0.67 7.18 -20.84
CA GLY A 121 -0.78 8.19 -21.90
C GLY A 121 -1.79 9.31 -21.60
N GLU A 122 -2.74 9.05 -20.71
CA GLU A 122 -3.79 10.01 -20.32
C GLU A 122 -3.48 10.70 -18.98
N TYR A 123 -2.90 9.96 -18.01
CA TYR A 123 -2.68 10.44 -16.64
C TYR A 123 -1.29 10.09 -16.14
N LYS A 124 -0.72 10.95 -15.32
CA LYS A 124 0.52 10.66 -14.61
C LYS A 124 0.22 9.83 -13.36
N PHE A 125 0.92 8.70 -13.19
CA PHE A 125 0.99 7.97 -11.93
C PHE A 125 2.44 7.63 -11.56
N TYR A 126 2.70 7.41 -10.29
CA TYR A 126 4.05 7.41 -9.71
C TYR A 126 4.57 6.03 -9.35
N GLY A 127 3.74 5.01 -9.43
CA GLY A 127 4.11 3.64 -9.10
C GLY A 127 3.00 2.63 -9.36
N LEU A 128 3.28 1.38 -9.02
CA LEU A 128 2.37 0.25 -9.14
C LEU A 128 2.11 -0.36 -7.75
N LYS A 129 0.85 -0.70 -7.47
CA LYS A 129 0.43 -1.32 -6.21
C LYS A 129 -0.03 -2.74 -6.44
N LEU A 130 0.37 -3.65 -5.52
CA LEU A 130 -0.16 -5.01 -5.45
C LEU A 130 -0.70 -5.30 -4.04
N GLN A 131 -1.89 -5.90 -4.00
CA GLN A 131 -2.49 -6.48 -2.81
C GLN A 131 -2.93 -7.91 -3.16
N THR A 132 -1.98 -8.81 -3.10
CA THR A 132 -2.11 -10.17 -3.63
C THR A 132 -2.89 -11.12 -2.71
N THR A 133 -2.95 -10.84 -1.41
CA THR A 133 -3.73 -11.60 -0.43
C THR A 133 -5.22 -11.60 -0.77
N MET A 134 -5.81 -10.42 -0.96
CA MET A 134 -7.26 -10.27 -1.19
C MET A 134 -7.71 -10.91 -2.51
N ILE A 135 -6.86 -10.86 -3.52
CA ILE A 135 -7.18 -11.41 -4.85
C ILE A 135 -6.62 -12.81 -5.05
N GLN A 136 -5.97 -13.38 -4.04
CA GLN A 136 -5.38 -14.73 -4.07
C GLN A 136 -4.48 -14.95 -5.30
N SER A 137 -3.57 -14.01 -5.54
CA SER A 137 -2.56 -14.05 -6.60
C SER A 137 -1.17 -14.17 -6.00
N PHE A 138 -0.38 -15.15 -6.44
CA PHE A 138 0.97 -15.34 -5.90
C PHE A 138 1.92 -14.23 -6.36
N ILE A 139 2.52 -13.50 -5.41
CA ILE A 139 3.47 -12.43 -5.69
C ILE A 139 4.70 -12.89 -6.49
N LYS A 140 5.16 -14.09 -6.25
CA LYS A 140 6.28 -14.69 -7.00
C LYS A 140 6.06 -14.80 -8.50
N THR A 141 4.81 -14.72 -8.96
CA THR A 141 4.47 -14.68 -10.38
C THR A 141 5.11 -13.48 -11.10
N LEU A 142 5.37 -12.36 -10.40
CA LEU A 142 6.13 -11.24 -10.96
C LEU A 142 7.54 -11.63 -11.44
N GLY A 143 8.13 -12.65 -10.85
CA GLY A 143 9.45 -13.14 -11.24
C GLY A 143 9.45 -14.05 -12.48
N ASN A 144 8.28 -14.43 -12.97
CA ASN A 144 8.04 -15.42 -14.02
C ASN A 144 7.04 -14.88 -15.06
N GLU A 145 5.82 -15.41 -15.07
CA GLU A 145 4.78 -15.07 -16.06
C GLU A 145 4.37 -13.59 -16.00
N GLY A 146 4.36 -13.00 -14.79
CA GLY A 146 4.05 -11.58 -14.56
C GLY A 146 5.21 -10.61 -14.82
N ARG A 147 6.34 -11.11 -15.33
CA ARG A 147 7.56 -10.32 -15.58
C ARG A 147 7.32 -9.07 -16.43
N GLY A 148 6.35 -9.09 -17.33
CA GLY A 148 5.99 -7.93 -18.14
C GLY A 148 5.61 -6.69 -17.33
N PHE A 149 5.07 -6.83 -16.11
CA PHE A 149 4.81 -5.71 -15.21
C PHE A 149 6.09 -5.12 -14.62
N VAL A 150 7.09 -5.98 -14.34
CA VAL A 150 8.40 -5.54 -13.84
C VAL A 150 9.16 -4.77 -14.93
N GLU A 151 9.09 -5.28 -16.16
CA GLU A 151 9.66 -4.60 -17.34
C GLU A 151 8.99 -3.24 -17.59
N LEU A 152 7.67 -3.16 -17.40
CA LEU A 152 6.91 -1.93 -17.51
C LEU A 152 7.31 -0.90 -16.43
N ALA A 153 7.49 -1.35 -15.19
CA ALA A 153 7.96 -0.50 -14.09
C ALA A 153 9.39 0.01 -14.35
N ALA A 154 10.26 -0.84 -14.91
CA ALA A 154 11.61 -0.46 -15.31
C ALA A 154 11.61 0.56 -16.45
N GLU A 155 10.79 0.35 -17.49
CA GLU A 155 10.61 1.26 -18.63
C GLU A 155 10.20 2.67 -18.18
N TRP A 156 9.31 2.74 -17.19
CA TRP A 156 8.77 4.00 -16.69
C TRP A 156 9.55 4.57 -15.50
N ASP A 157 10.55 3.85 -15.01
CA ASP A 157 11.33 4.16 -13.79
C ASP A 157 10.43 4.45 -12.58
N ILE A 158 9.39 3.64 -12.38
CA ILE A 158 8.46 3.74 -11.25
C ILE A 158 8.58 2.54 -10.31
N PRO A 159 8.33 2.71 -9.00
CA PRO A 159 8.44 1.63 -8.02
C PRO A 159 7.18 0.79 -7.92
N PHE A 160 7.34 -0.37 -7.26
CA PHE A 160 6.24 -1.14 -6.67
C PHE A 160 6.07 -0.82 -5.19
N LEU A 161 4.79 -0.80 -4.74
CA LEU A 161 4.39 -0.92 -3.36
C LEU A 161 3.55 -2.19 -3.22
N ILE A 162 4.01 -3.13 -2.38
CA ILE A 162 3.45 -4.47 -2.31
C ILE A 162 3.00 -4.78 -0.89
N HIS A 163 1.73 -5.19 -0.72
CA HIS A 163 1.26 -5.76 0.53
C HIS A 163 2.14 -6.94 0.93
N SER A 164 2.60 -7.01 2.18
CA SER A 164 3.44 -8.10 2.63
C SER A 164 2.87 -8.84 3.84
N SER A 165 3.09 -10.13 3.86
CA SER A 165 2.69 -11.05 4.90
C SER A 165 3.85 -11.98 5.27
N VAL A 166 3.76 -12.60 6.45
CA VAL A 166 4.68 -13.64 6.92
C VAL A 166 3.92 -14.82 7.53
N GLY A 167 2.60 -14.73 7.57
CA GLY A 167 1.75 -15.80 8.11
C GLY A 167 1.59 -16.95 7.14
N GLU A 168 1.64 -18.17 7.63
CA GLU A 168 1.49 -19.39 6.82
C GLU A 168 0.13 -19.46 6.11
N GLN A 169 -0.90 -18.82 6.69
CA GLN A 169 -2.25 -18.74 6.12
C GLN A 169 -2.36 -17.80 4.92
N ASP A 170 -1.33 -17.02 4.62
CA ASP A 170 -1.28 -16.10 3.49
C ASP A 170 -0.10 -16.44 2.57
N PRO A 171 -0.20 -17.46 1.75
CA PRO A 171 0.87 -17.87 0.85
C PRO A 171 1.05 -16.94 -0.36
N TRP A 172 0.13 -15.99 -0.55
CA TRP A 172 0.12 -15.15 -1.75
C TRP A 172 1.05 -13.95 -1.67
N ALA A 173 1.25 -13.38 -0.48
CA ALA A 173 1.96 -12.12 -0.25
C ALA A 173 3.21 -12.28 0.64
N GLN A 174 3.87 -13.42 0.62
CA GLN A 174 5.02 -13.67 1.49
C GLN A 174 6.14 -12.64 1.26
N ALA A 175 6.60 -12.02 2.35
CA ALA A 175 7.68 -11.03 2.28
C ALA A 175 8.97 -11.61 1.68
N SER A 176 9.29 -12.87 1.97
CA SER A 176 10.42 -13.59 1.36
C SER A 176 10.28 -13.69 -0.16
N ASP A 177 9.09 -14.04 -0.67
CA ASP A 177 8.85 -14.14 -2.13
C ASP A 177 8.98 -12.77 -2.82
N ILE A 178 8.55 -11.68 -2.15
CA ILE A 178 8.75 -10.32 -2.66
C ILE A 178 10.23 -9.99 -2.77
N LEU A 179 11.01 -10.35 -1.74
CA LEU A 179 12.46 -10.11 -1.72
C LEU A 179 13.19 -10.94 -2.78
N ASP A 180 12.77 -12.19 -3.00
CA ASP A 180 13.31 -13.03 -4.08
C ASP A 180 13.05 -12.43 -5.47
N VAL A 181 11.89 -11.80 -5.67
CA VAL A 181 11.61 -11.04 -6.90
C VAL A 181 12.49 -9.80 -6.98
N ALA A 182 12.65 -9.05 -5.89
CA ALA A 182 13.48 -7.84 -5.87
C ALA A 182 14.96 -8.12 -6.18
N GLU A 183 15.50 -9.24 -5.70
CA GLU A 183 16.86 -9.70 -6.02
C GLU A 183 17.07 -10.00 -7.51
N LYS A 184 16.04 -10.57 -8.16
CA LYS A 184 16.09 -10.86 -9.62
C LYS A 184 16.05 -9.59 -10.48
N PHE A 185 15.50 -8.49 -9.96
CA PHE A 185 15.28 -7.25 -10.69
C PHE A 185 15.88 -6.03 -9.97
N PRO A 186 17.22 -5.97 -9.80
CA PRO A 186 17.90 -4.95 -8.99
C PRO A 186 17.74 -3.51 -9.52
N HIS A 187 17.28 -3.34 -10.75
CA HIS A 187 17.03 -2.05 -11.39
C HIS A 187 15.62 -1.50 -11.16
N VAL A 188 14.71 -2.28 -10.52
CA VAL A 188 13.36 -1.87 -10.15
C VAL A 188 13.27 -1.70 -8.63
N ARG A 189 12.57 -0.68 -8.18
CA ARG A 189 12.39 -0.36 -6.76
C ARG A 189 11.16 -1.04 -6.20
N PHE A 190 11.29 -1.66 -5.02
CA PHE A 190 10.21 -2.37 -4.32
C PHE A 190 10.06 -1.84 -2.91
N CYS A 191 8.82 -1.58 -2.49
CA CYS A 191 8.46 -1.30 -1.10
C CYS A 191 7.58 -2.41 -0.56
N LEU A 192 7.98 -3.01 0.57
CA LEU A 192 7.20 -3.99 1.30
C LEU A 192 6.36 -3.26 2.36
N ALA A 193 5.04 -3.40 2.29
CA ALA A 193 4.14 -2.77 3.24
C ALA A 193 4.20 -3.42 4.64
N HIS A 194 3.72 -2.68 5.66
CA HIS A 194 3.44 -3.18 7.01
C HIS A 194 4.68 -3.71 7.75
N SER A 195 5.86 -3.08 7.53
CA SER A 195 7.13 -3.45 8.18
C SER A 195 7.45 -4.95 8.10
N CYS A 196 7.12 -5.62 6.96
CA CYS A 196 7.25 -7.07 6.83
C CYS A 196 6.63 -7.83 8.02
N ARG A 197 5.57 -7.31 8.63
CA ARG A 197 4.93 -7.84 9.85
C ARG A 197 5.92 -8.01 11.01
N TYR A 198 6.95 -7.16 11.05
CA TYR A 198 8.06 -7.16 12.01
C TYR A 198 8.97 -8.38 11.95
N ASP A 199 8.97 -9.14 10.85
CA ASP A 199 9.94 -10.23 10.67
C ASP A 199 11.34 -9.66 10.47
N LYS A 200 12.22 -9.93 11.44
CA LYS A 200 13.57 -9.35 11.46
C LYS A 200 14.43 -9.82 10.30
N GLU A 201 14.32 -11.07 9.90
CA GLU A 201 15.09 -11.60 8.76
C GLU A 201 14.69 -10.90 7.45
N CYS A 202 13.37 -10.71 7.22
CA CYS A 202 12.89 -9.97 6.07
C CYS A 202 13.33 -8.50 6.11
N LEU A 203 13.26 -7.83 7.27
CA LEU A 203 13.73 -6.45 7.45
C LEU A 203 15.23 -6.31 7.17
N ASP A 204 16.04 -7.24 7.65
CA ASP A 204 17.49 -7.27 7.39
C ASP A 204 17.77 -7.48 5.89
N ARG A 205 17.02 -8.36 5.20
CA ARG A 205 17.13 -8.52 3.74
C ARG A 205 16.73 -7.25 2.99
N VAL A 206 15.65 -6.56 3.42
CA VAL A 206 15.29 -5.23 2.85
C VAL A 206 16.46 -4.26 3.01
N ASN A 207 17.12 -4.26 4.16
CA ASN A 207 18.25 -3.37 4.39
C ASN A 207 19.48 -3.70 3.53
N ALA A 208 19.68 -4.97 3.23
CA ALA A 208 20.82 -5.44 2.43
C ALA A 208 20.63 -5.16 0.93
N LEU A 209 19.41 -5.19 0.41
CA LEU A 209 19.11 -4.98 -1.00
C LEU A 209 19.06 -3.48 -1.35
N PRO A 210 19.77 -3.01 -2.39
CA PRO A 210 19.83 -1.58 -2.73
C PRO A 210 18.49 -1.03 -3.22
N ASN A 211 17.64 -1.86 -3.82
CA ASN A 211 16.42 -1.51 -4.51
C ASN A 211 15.14 -1.79 -3.71
N THR A 212 15.24 -2.04 -2.41
CA THR A 212 14.10 -2.33 -1.53
C THR A 212 13.94 -1.29 -0.44
N TRP A 213 12.69 -1.06 -0.05
CA TRP A 213 12.23 -0.23 1.07
C TRP A 213 11.09 -0.95 1.79
N PHE A 214 10.70 -0.47 2.96
CA PHE A 214 9.48 -0.90 3.63
C PHE A 214 8.76 0.27 4.29
N ASP A 215 7.44 0.17 4.43
CA ASP A 215 6.63 1.12 5.17
C ASP A 215 6.00 0.49 6.43
N CYS A 216 5.55 1.33 7.37
CA CYS A 216 4.88 0.88 8.58
C CYS A 216 3.35 1.05 8.53
N SER A 217 2.75 1.06 7.35
CA SER A 217 1.30 1.25 7.20
C SER A 217 0.46 0.37 8.14
N ALA A 218 -0.65 0.92 8.65
CA ALA A 218 -1.49 0.34 9.72
C ALA A 218 -0.71 0.06 11.03
N HIS A 219 0.19 0.97 11.39
CA HIS A 219 1.20 0.72 12.41
C HIS A 219 0.62 0.42 13.80
N CYS A 220 -0.36 1.22 14.24
CA CYS A 220 -0.92 1.05 15.58
C CYS A 220 -1.59 -0.31 15.75
N ILE A 221 -2.42 -0.73 14.80
CA ILE A 221 -3.09 -2.04 14.90
C ILE A 221 -2.12 -3.23 14.71
N HIS A 222 -1.02 -3.03 14.00
CA HIS A 222 0.03 -4.05 13.91
C HIS A 222 0.84 -4.14 15.21
N CYS A 223 1.06 -3.04 15.92
CA CYS A 223 1.62 -3.07 17.28
C CYS A 223 0.70 -3.82 18.24
N ASP A 224 -0.62 -3.52 18.22
CA ASP A 224 -1.61 -4.26 19.01
C ASP A 224 -1.60 -5.76 18.68
N GLY A 225 -1.49 -6.10 17.39
CA GLY A 225 -1.35 -7.47 16.91
C GLY A 225 -0.08 -8.15 17.42
N ALA A 226 1.03 -7.41 17.51
CA ALA A 226 2.29 -7.92 18.05
C ALA A 226 2.22 -8.16 19.58
N VAL A 227 1.55 -7.28 20.32
CA VAL A 227 1.28 -7.48 21.75
C VAL A 227 0.43 -8.73 21.98
N ALA A 228 -0.59 -8.95 21.15
CA ALA A 228 -1.53 -10.05 21.23
C ALA A 228 -1.01 -11.37 20.59
N ASP A 229 0.21 -11.39 20.05
CA ASP A 229 0.78 -12.53 19.29
C ASP A 229 -0.16 -13.03 18.18
N MET A 230 -0.75 -12.11 17.43
CA MET A 230 -1.67 -12.45 16.34
C MET A 230 -0.95 -13.22 15.21
N PRO A 231 -1.62 -14.21 14.59
CA PRO A 231 -0.97 -15.12 13.63
C PRO A 231 -0.47 -14.46 12.33
N TYR A 232 -0.90 -13.22 12.04
CA TYR A 232 -0.42 -12.45 10.89
C TYR A 232 0.82 -11.59 11.19
N ILE A 233 1.31 -11.61 12.44
CA ILE A 233 2.55 -10.96 12.90
C ILE A 233 3.65 -12.03 13.03
N ALA A 234 4.88 -11.67 12.79
CA ALA A 234 6.02 -12.57 12.96
C ALA A 234 6.07 -13.17 14.37
N GLU A 235 6.41 -14.44 14.48
CA GLU A 235 6.58 -15.12 15.77
C GLU A 235 7.62 -14.38 16.63
N ARG A 236 7.44 -14.37 17.95
CA ARG A 236 8.32 -13.66 18.90
C ARG A 236 9.82 -13.89 18.66
N LYS A 237 10.21 -15.15 18.38
CA LYS A 237 11.62 -15.52 18.14
C LYS A 237 12.23 -14.91 16.88
N ARG A 238 11.39 -14.54 15.91
CA ARG A 238 11.78 -13.93 14.63
C ARG A 238 11.44 -12.45 14.55
N ARG A 239 10.73 -11.94 15.57
CA ARG A 239 10.24 -10.56 15.57
C ARG A 239 11.37 -9.57 15.86
N PHE A 240 11.35 -8.45 15.18
CA PHE A 240 12.19 -7.29 15.49
C PHE A 240 11.99 -6.88 16.96
N ASP A 241 13.09 -6.67 17.70
CA ASP A 241 13.05 -6.36 19.12
C ASP A 241 12.65 -4.89 19.37
N SER A 242 11.50 -4.68 19.99
CA SER A 242 10.97 -3.36 20.35
C SER A 242 9.82 -3.48 21.36
N ASP A 243 9.44 -2.36 21.96
CA ASP A 243 8.26 -2.27 22.84
C ASP A 243 6.99 -1.97 22.03
N TYR A 244 6.26 -3.00 21.65
CA TYR A 244 5.02 -2.92 20.88
C TYR A 244 3.83 -2.33 21.66
N THR A 245 3.93 -2.14 22.97
CA THR A 245 2.92 -1.38 23.74
C THR A 245 3.02 0.12 23.48
N ASN A 246 4.11 0.58 22.84
CA ASN A 246 4.37 1.96 22.50
C ASN A 246 4.69 2.12 21.00
N PRO A 247 3.68 2.34 20.13
CA PRO A 247 3.89 2.48 18.68
C PRO A 247 4.94 3.54 18.29
N ALA A 248 5.04 4.65 19.02
CA ALA A 248 6.06 5.67 18.74
C ALA A 248 7.48 5.15 19.00
N ARG A 249 7.66 4.28 19.98
CA ARG A 249 8.95 3.63 20.27
C ARG A 249 9.34 2.67 19.15
N VAL A 250 8.40 1.88 18.65
CA VAL A 250 8.64 0.97 17.51
C VAL A 250 9.09 1.75 16.27
N ILE A 251 8.46 2.91 15.98
CA ILE A 251 8.91 3.80 14.89
C ILE A 251 10.36 4.26 15.14
N ALA A 252 10.70 4.68 16.37
CA ALA A 252 12.05 5.14 16.69
C ALA A 252 13.10 4.03 16.47
N ASP A 253 12.80 2.82 16.94
CA ASP A 253 13.70 1.67 16.86
C ASP A 253 13.89 1.20 15.40
N LEU A 254 12.82 1.12 14.61
CA LEU A 254 12.90 0.82 13.17
C LEU A 254 13.68 1.91 12.41
N ALA A 255 13.44 3.18 12.70
CA ALA A 255 14.15 4.28 12.06
C ALA A 255 15.64 4.34 12.42
N ALA A 256 16.01 3.86 13.61
CA ALA A 256 17.41 3.72 14.02
C ALA A 256 18.10 2.53 13.35
N ALA A 257 17.42 1.38 13.28
CA ALA A 257 17.95 0.15 12.68
C ALA A 257 18.05 0.23 11.15
N TYR A 258 17.09 0.89 10.49
CA TYR A 258 16.95 0.92 9.03
C TYR A 258 16.80 2.35 8.46
N PRO A 259 17.77 3.24 8.69
CA PRO A 259 17.62 4.68 8.51
C PRO A 259 17.33 5.13 7.07
N THR A 260 17.73 4.35 6.06
CA THR A 260 17.56 4.71 4.65
C THR A 260 16.46 3.91 3.94
N LYS A 261 15.88 2.92 4.62
CA LYS A 261 14.94 1.95 4.05
C LYS A 261 13.51 2.09 4.58
N PHE A 262 13.39 2.60 5.80
CA PHE A 262 12.12 2.74 6.49
C PHE A 262 11.36 3.97 6.04
N MET A 263 10.08 3.81 5.70
CA MET A 263 9.15 4.88 5.33
C MET A 263 7.91 4.85 6.23
N TRP A 264 7.27 5.99 6.38
CA TRP A 264 6.00 6.11 7.10
C TRP A 264 4.82 6.16 6.12
N GLY A 265 3.77 5.41 6.43
CA GLY A 265 2.46 5.43 5.80
C GLY A 265 1.37 5.09 6.81
N SER A 266 0.16 5.60 6.62
CA SER A 266 -0.96 5.38 7.55
C SER A 266 -1.77 4.12 7.25
N ASP A 267 -1.81 3.69 6.01
CA ASP A 267 -2.76 2.70 5.48
C ASP A 267 -4.22 3.20 5.49
N SER A 268 -4.40 4.52 5.39
CA SER A 268 -5.75 5.10 5.42
C SER A 268 -6.65 4.50 4.33
N PRO A 269 -7.84 4.00 4.66
CA PRO A 269 -8.49 3.94 5.96
C PRO A 269 -8.24 2.63 6.73
N PHE A 270 -7.39 1.72 6.24
CA PHE A 270 -7.12 0.40 6.82
C PHE A 270 -6.20 0.45 8.07
N TYR A 271 -5.92 1.63 8.61
CA TYR A 271 -5.41 1.77 9.99
C TYR A 271 -6.39 1.22 11.03
N SER A 272 -7.62 0.93 10.63
CA SER A 272 -8.59 0.14 11.38
C SER A 272 -9.07 -1.03 10.53
N TYR A 273 -9.37 -2.15 11.17
CA TYR A 273 -9.97 -3.30 10.52
C TYR A 273 -10.98 -3.96 11.45
N VAL A 274 -12.23 -4.06 10.99
CA VAL A 274 -13.27 -4.85 11.65
C VAL A 274 -13.79 -5.84 10.64
N GLY A 275 -13.57 -7.13 10.88
CA GLY A 275 -13.94 -8.17 9.93
C GLY A 275 -13.63 -9.55 10.48
N MET A 276 -13.75 -10.57 9.63
CA MET A 276 -13.46 -11.94 10.00
C MET A 276 -11.99 -12.30 9.75
N LEU A 277 -11.37 -12.96 10.72
CA LEU A 277 -10.10 -13.67 10.54
C LEU A 277 -10.36 -15.15 10.88
N GLY A 278 -10.54 -15.96 9.86
CA GLY A 278 -11.09 -17.29 10.01
C GLY A 278 -12.51 -17.22 10.59
N GLU A 279 -12.76 -17.91 11.69
CA GLU A 279 -14.07 -17.93 12.38
C GLU A 279 -14.23 -16.82 13.43
N LYS A 280 -13.19 -16.04 13.71
CA LYS A 280 -13.21 -15.00 14.73
C LYS A 280 -13.42 -13.63 14.11
N ARG A 281 -14.35 -12.86 14.68
CA ARG A 281 -14.46 -11.43 14.37
C ARG A 281 -13.37 -10.66 15.10
N LEU A 282 -12.59 -9.89 14.35
CA LEU A 282 -11.61 -8.94 14.87
C LEU A 282 -12.16 -7.53 14.84
N ALA A 283 -11.79 -6.73 15.83
CA ALA A 283 -12.04 -5.30 15.86
C ALA A 283 -10.74 -4.60 16.27
N LEU A 284 -9.91 -4.29 15.27
CA LEU A 284 -8.66 -3.56 15.43
C LEU A 284 -8.96 -2.09 15.09
N ILE A 285 -8.90 -1.21 16.09
CA ILE A 285 -9.37 0.17 15.94
C ILE A 285 -8.25 1.18 16.19
N SER A 286 -7.90 1.90 15.14
CA SER A 286 -7.05 3.08 15.21
C SER A 286 -7.74 4.26 14.50
N THR A 287 -7.04 5.36 14.32
CA THR A 287 -7.50 6.53 13.58
C THR A 287 -6.31 7.16 12.86
N TYR A 288 -6.58 7.94 11.81
CA TYR A 288 -5.51 8.69 11.15
C TYR A 288 -4.73 9.57 12.13
N ALA A 289 -5.44 10.19 13.07
CA ALA A 289 -4.81 11.01 14.13
C ALA A 289 -3.86 10.20 15.02
N LYS A 290 -4.18 8.94 15.37
CA LYS A 290 -3.28 8.07 16.14
C LYS A 290 -2.04 7.70 15.34
N GLU A 291 -2.17 7.34 14.06
CA GLU A 291 -1.04 7.03 13.18
C GLU A 291 -0.08 8.24 13.05
N VAL A 292 -0.63 9.44 12.82
CA VAL A 292 0.16 10.68 12.77
C VAL A 292 0.75 11.05 14.12
N ALA A 293 0.05 10.83 15.23
CA ALA A 293 0.56 11.10 16.58
C ALA A 293 1.75 10.20 16.93
N ALA A 294 1.68 8.90 16.58
CA ALA A 294 2.79 7.97 16.78
C ALA A 294 4.04 8.39 15.98
N LEU A 295 3.86 8.87 14.74
CA LEU A 295 4.95 9.45 13.94
C LEU A 295 5.53 10.70 14.62
N LYS A 296 4.68 11.68 14.96
CA LYS A 296 5.09 13.00 15.47
C LYS A 296 5.66 12.98 16.88
N ALA A 297 5.45 11.91 17.65
CA ALA A 297 6.09 11.70 18.93
C ALA A 297 7.61 11.47 18.82
N ASN A 298 8.11 11.26 17.60
CA ASN A 298 9.54 11.11 17.32
C ASN A 298 10.22 12.46 17.07
N LYS A 299 11.56 12.47 17.12
CA LYS A 299 12.35 13.68 16.85
C LYS A 299 12.11 14.19 15.43
N PRO A 300 12.08 15.52 15.21
CA PRO A 300 11.80 16.10 13.89
C PRO A 300 12.67 15.56 12.75
N GLU A 301 13.95 15.28 13.01
CA GLU A 301 14.87 14.71 12.03
C GLU A 301 14.54 13.25 11.66
N VAL A 302 13.96 12.47 12.58
CA VAL A 302 13.45 11.13 12.31
C VAL A 302 12.20 11.23 11.43
N VAL A 303 11.25 12.09 11.81
CA VAL A 303 10.02 12.34 11.05
C VAL A 303 10.35 12.78 9.62
N ASP A 304 11.24 13.77 9.45
CA ASP A 304 11.66 14.23 8.12
C ASP A 304 12.31 13.11 7.31
N ARG A 305 13.13 12.27 7.93
CA ARG A 305 13.79 11.17 7.25
C ARG A 305 12.80 10.15 6.72
N ILE A 306 11.89 9.62 7.55
CA ILE A 306 11.02 8.49 7.20
C ILE A 306 9.72 8.92 6.50
N ALA A 307 9.22 10.13 6.75
CA ALA A 307 8.00 10.64 6.15
C ALA A 307 8.24 11.67 5.03
N ASN A 308 9.50 11.89 4.62
CA ASN A 308 9.85 12.78 3.52
C ASN A 308 11.03 12.25 2.71
N ARG A 309 12.26 12.27 3.26
CA ARG A 309 13.47 12.00 2.47
C ARG A 309 13.51 10.59 1.88
N ASN A 310 13.21 9.56 2.67
CA ASN A 310 13.22 8.17 2.20
C ASN A 310 12.14 7.92 1.13
N ILE A 311 10.94 8.51 1.30
CA ILE A 311 9.85 8.41 0.33
C ILE A 311 10.23 9.11 -0.98
N ARG A 312 10.84 10.29 -0.90
CA ARG A 312 11.31 11.02 -2.08
C ARG A 312 12.39 10.25 -2.83
N ALA A 313 13.32 9.63 -2.10
CA ALA A 313 14.36 8.78 -2.69
C ALA A 313 13.75 7.54 -3.39
N TRP A 314 12.80 6.87 -2.73
CA TRP A 314 12.09 5.73 -3.31
C TRP A 314 11.32 6.10 -4.58
N LEU A 315 10.62 7.25 -4.57
CA LEU A 315 9.83 7.74 -5.70
C LEU A 315 10.67 8.48 -6.76
N LYS A 316 11.95 8.79 -6.47
CA LYS A 316 12.79 9.70 -7.26
C LYS A 316 12.13 11.07 -7.51
N LEU A 317 11.47 11.62 -6.49
CA LEU A 317 10.89 12.95 -6.59
C LEU A 317 12.01 14.00 -6.58
N LYS A 318 11.99 14.89 -7.59
CA LYS A 318 12.90 16.03 -7.63
C LYS A 318 12.68 16.96 -6.45
N ASP A 319 13.73 17.60 -5.98
CA ASP A 319 13.64 18.59 -4.91
C ASP A 319 13.02 19.89 -5.48
N GLU A 320 11.78 20.19 -5.08
CA GLU A 320 11.06 21.39 -5.53
C GLU A 320 11.74 22.67 -5.03
N SER A 321 12.56 22.59 -3.97
CA SER A 321 13.35 23.72 -3.47
C SER A 321 14.49 24.15 -4.41
N LEU A 322 14.94 23.25 -5.30
CA LEU A 322 15.98 23.55 -6.30
C LEU A 322 15.42 24.16 -7.59
N LEU A 323 14.09 24.19 -7.74
CA LEU A 323 13.42 24.76 -8.93
C LEU A 323 12.90 26.17 -8.69
N ALA A 324 12.95 26.69 -7.45
CA ALA A 324 12.49 28.05 -7.11
C ALA A 324 13.55 29.14 -7.43
N ASP A 325 14.77 28.74 -7.79
CA ASP A 325 15.90 29.65 -8.10
C ASP A 325 16.27 29.63 -9.60
N GLN A 326 15.40 29.14 -10.47
CA GLN A 326 15.50 29.25 -11.93
C GLN A 326 14.27 29.98 -12.51
#